data_6b2ed31a6a9ebc2b1f278b6dd99fa351
#
_entry.id   6b2ed31a6a9ebc2b1f278b6dd99fa351
#
_cell.length_a   1.000
_cell.length_b   1.000
_cell.length_c   1.000
_cell.angle_alpha   90.00
_cell.angle_beta   90.00
_cell.angle_gamma   90.00
#
_symmetry.space_group_name_H-M   'P 1'
#
loop_
_entity.id
_entity.type
_entity.pdbx_description
1 polymer ?
#
loop_
_entity_poly.entity_id
_entity_poly.type
_entity_poly.pdbx_seq_one_letter_code
_entity_poly.pdbx_strand_id
1 'polypeptide(L)'
;MKVKPFASITTTSRIDEVKKAVNRIKGAAVFVGIASGSKGDARSDGGPSNHELGFIHEFGSPAANIPERPFLRPGVRKAAPNYIPKLKAAMKAGLHGDGAAMERLLEQAGSIASSAVKVEMSTGNFVPLKPSTLRNRNRSRLTKSKRENEMNGVNVR
;
A
#
# COMPACT_ATOMS: atom_id res chain seq x y z
N MET A 1 -51.90 -39.92 -31.21
CA MET A 1 -50.41 -39.97 -31.20
C MET A 1 -49.87 -38.65 -30.65
N LYS A 2 -49.23 -38.65 -29.46
CA LYS A 2 -48.54 -37.44 -28.92
C LYS A 2 -47.14 -37.43 -29.46
N VAL A 3 -46.84 -36.47 -30.31
CA VAL A 3 -45.49 -36.23 -30.83
C VAL A 3 -44.66 -35.61 -29.69
N LYS A 4 -43.59 -36.30 -29.26
CA LYS A 4 -42.63 -35.76 -28.30
C LYS A 4 -41.77 -34.71 -29.02
N PRO A 5 -41.54 -33.53 -28.44
CA PRO A 5 -40.66 -32.54 -29.06
C PRO A 5 -39.21 -33.07 -29.09
N PHE A 6 -38.61 -33.04 -30.28
CA PHE A 6 -37.38 -33.76 -30.60
C PHE A 6 -36.08 -33.10 -30.11
N ALA A 7 -36.10 -31.91 -29.60
CA ALA A 7 -34.93 -31.30 -28.94
C ALA A 7 -35.36 -30.17 -28.02
N SER A 8 -34.99 -30.24 -26.76
CA SER A 8 -34.91 -29.08 -25.88
C SER A 8 -33.52 -28.48 -26.01
N ILE A 9 -33.37 -27.42 -26.77
CA ILE A 9 -32.13 -26.66 -26.85
C ILE A 9 -32.05 -25.82 -25.56
N THR A 10 -31.34 -26.32 -24.55
CA THR A 10 -31.00 -25.53 -23.38
C THR A 10 -29.85 -24.59 -23.77
N THR A 11 -30.19 -23.42 -24.26
CA THR A 11 -29.21 -22.35 -24.47
C THR A 11 -28.79 -21.84 -23.11
N THR A 12 -27.80 -22.49 -22.51
CA THR A 12 -27.15 -21.95 -21.32
C THR A 12 -26.38 -20.70 -21.77
N SER A 13 -26.95 -19.55 -21.50
CA SER A 13 -26.34 -18.28 -21.87
C SER A 13 -25.04 -18.10 -21.10
N ARG A 14 -23.89 -18.33 -21.74
CA ARG A 14 -22.56 -18.01 -21.16
C ARG A 14 -22.40 -16.52 -20.86
N ILE A 15 -23.31 -15.68 -21.33
CA ILE A 15 -23.33 -14.24 -21.09
C ILE A 15 -23.43 -13.94 -19.60
N ASP A 16 -24.25 -14.67 -18.84
CA ASP A 16 -24.43 -14.42 -17.41
C ASP A 16 -23.19 -14.84 -16.61
N GLU A 17 -22.51 -15.91 -17.03
CA GLU A 17 -21.21 -16.30 -16.44
C GLU A 17 -20.15 -15.26 -16.69
N VAL A 18 -20.05 -14.75 -17.92
CA VAL A 18 -19.13 -13.66 -18.28
C VAL A 18 -19.45 -12.37 -17.51
N LYS A 19 -20.73 -12.00 -17.39
CA LYS A 19 -21.14 -10.85 -16.58
C LYS A 19 -20.72 -10.98 -15.12
N LYS A 20 -20.95 -12.15 -14.51
CA LYS A 20 -20.52 -12.43 -13.13
C LYS A 20 -19.01 -12.33 -12.97
N ALA A 21 -18.24 -12.88 -13.90
CA ALA A 21 -16.78 -12.81 -13.89
C ALA A 21 -16.28 -11.37 -14.02
N VAL A 22 -16.84 -10.59 -14.95
CA VAL A 22 -16.50 -9.17 -15.12
C VAL A 22 -16.86 -8.35 -13.88
N ASN A 23 -18.02 -8.58 -13.26
CA ASN A 23 -18.44 -7.86 -12.06
C ASN A 23 -17.51 -8.18 -10.86
N ARG A 24 -17.01 -9.41 -10.75
CA ARG A 24 -16.02 -9.78 -9.74
C ARG A 24 -14.71 -9.02 -9.90
N ILE A 25 -14.24 -8.86 -11.13
CA ILE A 25 -13.00 -8.13 -11.44
C ILE A 25 -13.17 -6.62 -11.24
N LYS A 26 -14.32 -6.04 -11.62
CA LYS A 26 -14.59 -4.60 -11.47
C LYS A 26 -14.46 -4.11 -10.01
N GLY A 27 -14.78 -4.96 -9.03
CA GLY A 27 -14.66 -4.64 -7.61
C GLY A 27 -13.25 -4.84 -7.03
N ALA A 28 -12.32 -5.44 -7.80
CA ALA A 28 -11.00 -5.77 -7.31
C ALA A 28 -10.03 -4.59 -7.47
N ALA A 29 -9.46 -4.14 -6.36
CA ALA A 29 -8.45 -3.09 -6.34
C ALA A 29 -7.37 -3.38 -5.29
N VAL A 30 -6.14 -2.97 -5.58
CA VAL A 30 -5.01 -3.03 -4.64
C VAL A 30 -4.56 -1.61 -4.36
N PHE A 31 -4.61 -1.22 -3.09
CA PHE A 31 -4.15 0.08 -2.63
C PHE A 31 -2.83 -0.07 -1.89
N VAL A 32 -1.85 0.75 -2.23
CA VAL A 32 -0.55 0.80 -1.56
C VAL A 32 -0.29 2.24 -1.11
N GLY A 33 -0.12 2.42 0.19
CA GLY A 33 0.06 3.76 0.75
C GLY A 33 -0.04 3.76 2.27
N ILE A 34 -0.18 4.93 2.85
CA ILE A 34 -0.41 5.15 4.27
C ILE A 34 -1.91 5.40 4.45
N ALA A 35 -2.61 4.48 5.14
CA ALA A 35 -4.04 4.58 5.34
C ALA A 35 -4.37 5.71 6.33
N SER A 36 -5.32 6.57 5.96
CA SER A 36 -5.90 7.57 6.85
C SER A 36 -6.83 6.90 7.88
N GLY A 37 -6.85 7.40 9.12
CA GLY A 37 -7.74 6.91 10.18
C GLY A 37 -7.42 5.53 10.74
N SER A 38 -6.27 4.94 10.38
CA SER A 38 -5.80 3.69 10.98
C SER A 38 -5.29 3.91 12.42
N LYS A 39 -5.27 2.82 13.24
CA LYS A 39 -4.61 2.87 14.55
C LYS A 39 -3.15 3.31 14.37
N GLY A 40 -2.76 4.41 15.04
CA GLY A 40 -1.42 4.99 14.94
C GLY A 40 -1.25 6.04 13.84
N ASP A 41 -2.31 6.39 13.09
CA ASP A 41 -2.27 7.51 12.15
C ASP A 41 -2.18 8.85 12.88
N ALA A 42 -2.97 9.03 13.95
CA ALA A 42 -2.88 10.19 14.81
C ALA A 42 -1.61 10.13 15.69
N ARG A 43 -0.91 11.25 15.77
CA ARG A 43 0.30 11.38 16.57
C ARG A 43 -0.02 11.90 17.98
N SER A 44 0.66 11.37 18.97
CA SER A 44 0.50 11.79 20.37
C SER A 44 1.03 13.20 20.65
N ASP A 45 1.84 13.76 19.76
CA ASP A 45 2.42 15.11 19.86
C ASP A 45 1.53 16.22 19.24
N GLY A 46 0.33 15.88 18.77
CA GLY A 46 -0.60 16.81 18.12
C GLY A 46 -0.13 17.34 16.75
N GLY A 47 0.94 16.77 16.20
CA GLY A 47 1.45 17.09 14.87
C GLY A 47 0.62 16.46 13.74
N PRO A 48 1.00 16.72 12.47
CA PRO A 48 0.35 16.11 11.32
C PRO A 48 0.29 14.59 11.44
N SER A 49 -0.81 13.99 11.01
CA SER A 49 -0.98 12.54 10.99
C SER A 49 0.04 11.85 10.04
N ASN A 50 0.19 10.54 10.18
CA ASN A 50 1.17 9.81 9.37
C ASN A 50 0.86 9.87 7.86
N HIS A 51 -0.44 9.87 7.47
CA HIS A 51 -0.80 10.01 6.06
C HIS A 51 -0.53 11.43 5.53
N GLU A 52 -0.76 12.47 6.34
CA GLU A 52 -0.41 13.85 5.99
C GLU A 52 1.10 14.04 5.85
N LEU A 53 1.89 13.47 6.77
CA LEU A 53 3.34 13.44 6.65
C LEU A 53 3.80 12.71 5.39
N GLY A 54 3.17 11.58 5.07
CA GLY A 54 3.43 10.85 3.85
C GLY A 54 3.17 11.70 2.61
N PHE A 55 2.08 12.45 2.58
CA PHE A 55 1.76 13.38 1.51
C PHE A 55 2.79 14.52 1.39
N ILE A 56 3.14 15.14 2.54
CA ILE A 56 4.15 16.21 2.58
C ILE A 56 5.52 15.69 2.08
N HIS A 57 5.90 14.48 2.45
CA HIS A 57 7.15 13.90 1.96
C HIS A 57 7.09 13.61 0.45
N GLU A 58 5.98 13.09 -0.05
CA GLU A 58 5.86 12.72 -1.45
C GLU A 58 5.86 13.94 -2.39
N PHE A 59 5.23 15.05 -1.97
CA PHE A 59 5.01 16.24 -2.81
C PHE A 59 5.75 17.49 -2.33
N GLY A 60 6.35 17.43 -1.15
CA GLY A 60 6.91 18.61 -0.49
C GLY A 60 5.84 19.55 0.06
N SER A 61 6.27 20.63 0.67
CA SER A 61 5.42 21.76 1.10
C SER A 61 6.17 23.07 0.84
N PRO A 62 5.95 23.72 -0.30
CA PRO A 62 6.62 24.98 -0.62
C PRO A 62 6.35 26.07 0.41
N ALA A 63 5.12 26.19 0.92
CA ALA A 63 4.76 27.15 1.94
C ALA A 63 5.55 26.99 3.26
N ALA A 64 5.92 25.75 3.60
CA ALA A 64 6.74 25.41 4.77
C ALA A 64 8.24 25.27 4.41
N ASN A 65 8.63 25.53 3.17
CA ASN A 65 9.99 25.34 2.67
C ASN A 65 10.52 23.91 2.93
N ILE A 66 9.64 22.90 2.70
CA ILE A 66 9.95 21.47 2.81
C ILE A 66 10.11 20.92 1.41
N PRO A 67 11.30 20.46 1.01
CA PRO A 67 11.52 19.84 -0.30
C PRO A 67 10.84 18.47 -0.36
N GLU A 68 10.44 18.08 -1.56
CA GLU A 68 9.93 16.74 -1.82
C GLU A 68 10.99 15.65 -1.57
N ARG A 69 10.56 14.54 -1.06
CA ARG A 69 11.32 13.31 -0.85
C ARG A 69 10.44 12.11 -1.25
N PRO A 70 10.15 11.97 -2.55
CA PRO A 70 9.19 11.01 -3.03
C PRO A 70 9.70 9.59 -2.79
N PHE A 71 8.90 8.78 -2.15
CA PHE A 71 9.20 7.37 -1.85
C PHE A 71 8.12 6.43 -2.39
N LEU A 72 6.87 6.89 -2.40
CA LEU A 72 5.73 6.06 -2.78
C LEU A 72 5.70 5.81 -4.30
N ARG A 73 5.64 6.87 -5.10
CA ARG A 73 5.60 6.77 -6.56
C ARG A 73 6.85 6.08 -7.14
N PRO A 74 8.09 6.44 -6.75
CA PRO A 74 9.28 5.75 -7.23
C PRO A 74 9.32 4.27 -6.80
N GLY A 75 8.97 3.96 -5.53
CA GLY A 75 8.95 2.60 -5.02
C GLY A 75 7.96 1.71 -5.79
N VAL A 76 6.72 2.17 -5.98
CA VAL A 76 5.71 1.44 -6.76
C VAL A 76 6.16 1.28 -8.22
N ARG A 77 6.72 2.32 -8.84
CA ARG A 77 7.19 2.27 -10.24
C ARG A 77 8.32 1.26 -10.43
N LYS A 78 9.31 1.24 -9.53
CA LYS A 78 10.42 0.29 -9.56
C LYS A 78 9.95 -1.17 -9.41
N ALA A 79 8.89 -1.40 -8.64
CA ALA A 79 8.34 -2.73 -8.42
C ALA A 79 7.41 -3.22 -9.55
N ALA A 80 7.04 -2.36 -10.49
CA ALA A 80 6.08 -2.68 -11.55
C ALA A 80 6.37 -3.99 -12.31
N PRO A 81 7.61 -4.30 -12.72
CA PRO A 81 7.92 -5.56 -13.37
C PRO A 81 7.59 -6.80 -12.54
N ASN A 82 7.60 -6.68 -11.22
CA ASN A 82 7.40 -7.80 -10.29
C ASN A 82 5.91 -8.01 -9.93
N TYR A 83 5.14 -6.92 -9.73
CA TYR A 83 3.74 -7.06 -9.33
C TYR A 83 2.75 -7.10 -10.53
N ILE A 84 3.08 -6.52 -11.68
CA ILE A 84 2.18 -6.55 -12.86
C ILE A 84 1.86 -7.98 -13.32
N PRO A 85 2.80 -8.93 -13.37
CA PRO A 85 2.48 -10.31 -13.69
C PRO A 85 1.48 -10.94 -12.69
N LYS A 86 1.57 -10.59 -11.40
CA LYS A 86 0.64 -11.05 -10.37
C LYS A 86 -0.76 -10.48 -10.58
N LEU A 87 -0.87 -9.19 -10.92
CA LEU A 87 -2.16 -8.57 -11.25
C LEU A 87 -2.80 -9.23 -12.49
N LYS A 88 -2.02 -9.49 -13.54
CA LYS A 88 -2.50 -10.19 -14.73
C LYS A 88 -3.00 -11.60 -14.40
N ALA A 89 -2.26 -12.35 -13.58
CA ALA A 89 -2.67 -13.68 -13.13
C ALA A 89 -3.93 -13.62 -12.26
N ALA A 90 -4.06 -12.61 -11.38
CA ALA A 90 -5.24 -12.39 -10.56
C ALA A 90 -6.49 -12.15 -11.43
N MET A 91 -6.37 -11.29 -12.44
CA MET A 91 -7.48 -11.02 -13.37
C MET A 91 -7.87 -12.29 -14.13
N LYS A 92 -6.90 -13.09 -14.59
CA LYS A 92 -7.14 -14.37 -15.24
C LYS A 92 -7.88 -15.33 -14.30
N ALA A 93 -7.45 -15.49 -13.05
CA ALA A 93 -8.12 -16.33 -12.06
C ALA A 93 -9.57 -15.89 -11.82
N GLY A 94 -9.81 -14.58 -11.69
CA GLY A 94 -11.14 -13.99 -11.55
C GLY A 94 -12.06 -14.29 -12.73
N LEU A 95 -11.55 -14.24 -13.97
CA LEU A 95 -12.30 -14.61 -15.18
C LEU A 95 -12.68 -16.10 -15.19
N HIS A 96 -11.80 -16.97 -14.71
CA HIS A 96 -12.08 -18.41 -14.59
C HIS A 96 -12.95 -18.76 -13.36
N GLY A 97 -13.37 -17.79 -12.56
CA GLY A 97 -14.23 -18.02 -11.40
C GLY A 97 -13.49 -18.38 -10.12
N ASP A 98 -12.16 -18.44 -10.13
CA ASP A 98 -11.34 -18.73 -8.95
C ASP A 98 -11.08 -17.43 -8.15
N GLY A 99 -12.06 -17.07 -7.31
CA GLY A 99 -11.97 -15.88 -6.45
C GLY A 99 -10.84 -15.99 -5.42
N ALA A 100 -10.61 -17.18 -4.86
CA ALA A 100 -9.56 -17.36 -3.85
C ALA A 100 -8.15 -17.19 -4.42
N ALA A 101 -7.90 -17.72 -5.63
CA ALA A 101 -6.62 -17.46 -6.30
C ALA A 101 -6.47 -15.99 -6.69
N MET A 102 -7.55 -15.34 -7.13
CA MET A 102 -7.54 -13.91 -7.43
C MET A 102 -7.12 -13.08 -6.23
N GLU A 103 -7.75 -13.28 -5.07
CA GLU A 103 -7.44 -12.54 -3.84
C GLU A 103 -5.99 -12.74 -3.41
N ARG A 104 -5.51 -13.99 -3.35
CA ARG A 104 -4.11 -14.28 -3.01
C ARG A 104 -3.12 -13.60 -3.93
N LEU A 105 -3.40 -13.54 -5.23
CA LEU A 105 -2.52 -12.89 -6.21
C LEU A 105 -2.55 -11.37 -6.10
N LEU A 106 -3.70 -10.77 -5.79
CA LEU A 106 -3.83 -9.34 -5.48
C LEU A 106 -3.05 -8.97 -4.22
N GLU A 107 -3.16 -9.78 -3.17
CA GLU A 107 -2.43 -9.60 -1.92
C GLU A 107 -0.90 -9.71 -2.12
N GLN A 108 -0.45 -10.69 -2.91
CA GLN A 108 0.96 -10.79 -3.30
C GLN A 108 1.43 -9.55 -4.07
N ALA A 109 0.64 -9.04 -5.01
CA ALA A 109 0.97 -7.82 -5.75
C ALA A 109 1.10 -6.61 -4.81
N GLY A 110 0.18 -6.45 -3.86
CA GLY A 110 0.21 -5.40 -2.85
C GLY A 110 1.44 -5.50 -1.93
N SER A 111 1.77 -6.72 -1.49
CA SER A 111 2.94 -6.98 -0.65
C SER A 111 4.25 -6.63 -1.37
N ILE A 112 4.40 -7.02 -2.64
CA ILE A 112 5.57 -6.68 -3.46
C ILE A 112 5.71 -5.15 -3.58
N ALA A 113 4.65 -4.45 -3.92
CA ALA A 113 4.67 -3.01 -4.08
C ALA A 113 4.94 -2.28 -2.75
N SER A 114 4.31 -2.72 -1.66
CA SER A 114 4.54 -2.17 -0.31
C SER A 114 5.97 -2.37 0.16
N SER A 115 6.54 -3.55 -0.07
CA SER A 115 7.94 -3.85 0.28
C SER A 115 8.91 -2.95 -0.50
N ALA A 116 8.67 -2.72 -1.79
CA ALA A 116 9.49 -1.84 -2.60
C ALA A 116 9.42 -0.37 -2.13
N VAL A 117 8.24 0.10 -1.70
CA VAL A 117 8.09 1.42 -1.09
C VAL A 117 8.93 1.54 0.19
N LYS A 118 8.92 0.51 1.06
CA LYS A 118 9.75 0.49 2.27
C LYS A 118 11.25 0.51 1.95
N VAL A 119 11.67 -0.22 0.93
CA VAL A 119 13.05 -0.18 0.43
C VAL A 119 13.40 1.22 -0.06
N GLU A 120 12.53 1.85 -0.87
CA GLU A 120 12.75 3.21 -1.37
C GLU A 120 12.85 4.23 -0.23
N MET A 121 12.05 4.10 0.83
CA MET A 121 12.13 4.96 2.02
C MET A 121 13.49 4.86 2.72
N SER A 122 14.16 3.71 2.68
CA SER A 122 15.45 3.49 3.36
C SER A 122 16.66 3.73 2.47
N THR A 123 16.55 3.51 1.18
CA THR A 123 17.68 3.56 0.23
C THR A 123 17.57 4.67 -0.81
N GLY A 124 16.42 5.36 -0.87
CA GLY A 124 16.19 6.44 -1.83
C GLY A 124 17.18 7.60 -1.65
N ASN A 125 17.61 8.17 -2.78
CA ASN A 125 18.51 9.33 -2.78
C ASN A 125 17.70 10.61 -2.57
N PHE A 126 17.42 10.92 -1.30
CA PHE A 126 16.62 12.09 -0.92
C PHE A 126 17.47 13.32 -0.67
N VAL A 127 16.87 14.51 -0.85
CA VAL A 127 17.47 15.77 -0.44
C VAL A 127 17.85 15.71 1.05
N PRO A 128 19.08 16.05 1.44
CA PRO A 128 19.53 16.00 2.83
C PRO A 128 18.65 16.82 3.77
N LEU A 129 18.53 16.37 5.00
CA LEU A 129 17.81 17.10 6.04
C LEU A 129 18.59 18.37 6.43
N LYS A 130 17.84 19.43 6.71
CA LYS A 130 18.46 20.69 7.24
C LYS A 130 19.22 20.40 8.53
N PRO A 131 20.36 21.08 8.79
CA PRO A 131 21.14 20.89 10.02
C PRO A 131 20.32 21.12 11.31
N SER A 132 19.37 22.05 11.29
CA SER A 132 18.44 22.29 12.40
C SER A 132 17.55 21.07 12.70
N THR A 133 17.04 20.41 11.66
CA THR A 133 16.23 19.20 11.79
C THR A 133 17.05 18.04 12.38
N LEU A 134 18.29 17.88 11.93
CA LEU A 134 19.20 16.86 12.47
C LEU A 134 19.52 17.11 13.95
N ARG A 135 19.79 18.36 14.33
CA ARG A 135 20.01 18.71 15.74
C ARG A 135 18.79 18.42 16.62
N ASN A 136 17.59 18.77 16.15
CA ASN A 136 16.35 18.50 16.90
C ASN A 136 16.07 16.99 17.05
N ARG A 137 16.28 16.20 15.99
CA ARG A 137 16.17 14.74 16.06
C ARG A 137 17.14 14.12 17.05
N ASN A 138 18.40 14.56 17.04
CA ASN A 138 19.42 14.07 17.98
C ASN A 138 19.06 14.43 19.41
N ARG A 139 18.59 15.67 19.67
CA ARG A 139 18.12 16.09 21.00
C ARG A 139 16.97 15.21 21.48
N SER A 140 15.95 14.97 20.64
CA SER A 140 14.81 14.12 21.00
C SER A 140 15.22 12.67 21.29
N ARG A 141 16.18 12.12 20.51
CA ARG A 141 16.70 10.76 20.75
C ARG A 141 17.43 10.65 22.08
N LEU A 142 18.29 11.64 22.40
CA LEU A 142 19.01 11.71 23.68
C LEU A 142 18.07 11.82 24.86
N THR A 143 17.02 12.65 24.75
CA THR A 143 16.01 12.81 25.80
C THR A 143 15.22 11.53 26.00
N LYS A 144 14.87 10.80 24.93
CA LYS A 144 14.16 9.53 25.01
C LYS A 144 15.04 8.45 25.65
N SER A 145 16.28 8.30 25.19
CA SER A 145 17.25 7.36 25.78
C SER A 145 17.50 7.63 27.27
N LYS A 146 17.60 8.91 27.65
CA LYS A 146 17.77 9.27 29.08
C LYS A 146 16.57 8.85 29.90
N ARG A 147 15.33 9.09 29.43
CA ARG A 147 14.10 8.67 30.12
C ARG A 147 14.00 7.14 30.21
N GLU A 148 14.34 6.40 29.16
CA GLU A 148 14.33 4.94 29.15
C GLU A 148 15.36 4.38 30.14
N ASN A 149 16.55 4.97 30.22
CA ASN A 149 17.58 4.58 31.21
C ASN A 149 17.15 4.89 32.64
N GLU A 150 16.51 6.05 32.89
CA GLU A 150 15.96 6.40 34.21
C GLU A 150 14.85 5.42 34.63
N MET A 151 13.96 5.02 33.70
CA MET A 151 12.90 4.02 33.96
C MET A 151 13.47 2.62 34.23
N ASN A 152 14.59 2.27 33.61
CA ASN A 152 15.25 0.97 33.77
C ASN A 152 16.26 0.95 34.93
N GLY A 153 16.32 2.00 35.76
CA GLY A 153 17.21 2.07 36.94
C GLY A 153 18.70 2.19 36.60
N VAL A 154 19.05 2.49 35.37
CA VAL A 154 20.45 2.68 34.93
C VAL A 154 20.83 4.14 35.19
N ASN A 155 21.48 4.41 36.29
CA ASN A 155 22.11 5.70 36.56
C ASN A 155 23.32 5.90 35.64
N VAL A 156 23.15 6.65 34.58
CA VAL A 156 24.29 7.15 33.77
C VAL A 156 24.76 8.44 34.44
N ARG A 157 25.88 8.35 35.20
CA ARG A 157 26.60 9.53 35.69
C ARG A 157 27.38 10.17 34.57
#